data_d3e8e97e126e6ddd0eb1417663e3005f
#
_entry.id   d3e8e97e126e6ddd0eb1417663e3005f
#
_cell.length_a   1.000
_cell.length_b   1.000
_cell.length_c   1.000
_cell.angle_alpha   90.00
_cell.angle_beta   90.00
_cell.angle_gamma   90.00
#
_symmetry.space_group_name_H-M   'P 1'
#
loop_
_entity.id
_entity.type
_entity.pdbx_description
1 polymer ?
#
loop_
_entity_poly.entity_id
_entity_poly.type
_entity_poly.pdbx_seq_one_letter_code
_entity_poly.pdbx_strand_id
1 'polypeptide(L)'
;MPEVAVRILATTLFFTMNNLLPLLPLLFLVGCASPLPRLQTAEKVDLPRFMGPWYVIAHIPTFIETEAYNAIEDYTLRPDGSIDTAFTFNKGAFDGPPKRYNPRGFVTDTVNNSTWGMRFIWPFKAEYLITHLDSAYTRTVIGRNKRDYVWIMARTPEMPEADYAALVADLKAQGYDLSKLRKVPQRWPAKT
;
A
#
# COMPACT_ATOMS: atom_id res chain seq x y z
N MET A 1 -25.65 -94.54 -28.48
CA MET A 1 -26.44 -94.94 -27.30
C MET A 1 -26.27 -93.95 -26.25
N PRO A 2 -27.28 -93.68 -25.57
CA PRO A 2 -28.08 -92.46 -25.52
C PRO A 2 -27.69 -91.72 -24.21
N GLU A 3 -28.21 -90.79 -23.82
CA GLU A 3 -29.48 -90.20 -23.44
C GLU A 3 -29.26 -88.91 -22.74
N VAL A 4 -30.01 -88.00 -23.01
CA VAL A 4 -31.21 -87.44 -22.38
C VAL A 4 -30.94 -86.46 -21.26
N ALA A 5 -31.20 -85.32 -21.59
CA ALA A 5 -32.27 -84.46 -21.16
C ALA A 5 -32.24 -83.90 -19.72
N VAL A 6 -32.73 -82.72 -19.69
CA VAL A 6 -33.69 -82.08 -18.77
C VAL A 6 -33.21 -80.82 -18.09
N ARG A 7 -33.70 -79.76 -18.64
CA ARG A 7 -34.27 -78.55 -18.00
C ARG A 7 -34.04 -78.37 -16.47
N ILE A 8 -33.66 -77.19 -16.10
CA ILE A 8 -34.47 -76.38 -15.16
C ILE A 8 -34.13 -74.89 -15.36
N LEU A 9 -35.15 -74.14 -15.67
CA LEU A 9 -35.14 -72.65 -15.51
C LEU A 9 -34.95 -72.31 -14.07
N ALA A 10 -34.01 -71.41 -13.80
CA ALA A 10 -34.02 -70.66 -12.60
C ALA A 10 -33.81 -69.16 -12.97
N THR A 11 -34.93 -68.48 -12.98
CA THR A 11 -35.00 -67.01 -13.10
C THR A 11 -34.45 -66.39 -11.85
N THR A 12 -33.27 -65.84 -11.95
CA THR A 12 -32.76 -65.02 -10.86
C THR A 12 -32.81 -63.59 -11.31
N LEU A 13 -33.79 -62.85 -10.76
CA LEU A 13 -33.86 -61.41 -10.84
C LEU A 13 -32.65 -60.80 -10.10
N PHE A 14 -31.74 -60.24 -10.90
CA PHE A 14 -30.73 -59.33 -10.30
C PHE A 14 -31.35 -57.94 -10.22
N PHE A 15 -31.66 -57.59 -9.00
CA PHE A 15 -32.02 -56.23 -8.61
C PHE A 15 -30.74 -55.39 -8.62
N THR A 16 -30.51 -54.67 -9.70
CA THR A 16 -29.45 -53.66 -9.74
C THR A 16 -29.95 -52.44 -8.99
N MET A 17 -29.51 -52.29 -7.72
CA MET A 17 -29.62 -51.06 -6.97
C MET A 17 -28.69 -50.01 -7.59
N ASN A 18 -29.24 -49.17 -8.44
CA ASN A 18 -28.60 -47.94 -8.88
C ASN A 18 -28.47 -46.98 -7.68
N ASN A 19 -27.34 -46.98 -7.00
CA ASN A 19 -26.95 -45.91 -6.09
C ASN A 19 -26.61 -44.67 -6.90
N LEU A 20 -27.61 -43.93 -7.33
CA LEU A 20 -27.46 -42.53 -7.75
C LEU A 20 -27.21 -41.69 -6.49
N LEU A 21 -25.92 -41.53 -6.13
CA LEU A 21 -25.48 -40.48 -5.22
C LEU A 21 -25.81 -39.16 -5.92
N PRO A 22 -26.65 -38.28 -5.33
CA PRO A 22 -26.82 -36.96 -5.89
C PRO A 22 -25.47 -36.20 -5.74
N LEU A 23 -24.82 -35.96 -6.88
CA LEU A 23 -23.70 -35.02 -6.97
C LEU A 23 -24.27 -33.63 -6.62
N LEU A 24 -24.19 -33.26 -5.33
CA LEU A 24 -24.53 -31.93 -4.88
C LEU A 24 -23.48 -30.95 -5.45
N PRO A 25 -23.86 -30.06 -6.38
CA PRO A 25 -22.90 -29.07 -6.87
C PRO A 25 -22.53 -28.18 -5.68
N LEU A 26 -21.30 -28.33 -5.21
CA LEU A 26 -20.68 -27.42 -4.25
C LEU A 26 -20.52 -26.07 -4.97
N LEU A 27 -21.54 -25.21 -4.84
CA LEU A 27 -21.46 -23.82 -5.28
C LEU A 27 -20.35 -23.15 -4.48
N PHE A 28 -19.15 -23.08 -5.04
CA PHE A 28 -18.13 -22.16 -4.59
C PHE A 28 -18.66 -20.76 -4.83
N LEU A 29 -19.19 -20.13 -3.79
CA LEU A 29 -19.37 -18.70 -3.73
C LEU A 29 -17.97 -18.06 -3.77
N VAL A 30 -17.46 -17.87 -4.99
CA VAL A 30 -16.32 -16.99 -5.23
C VAL A 30 -16.84 -15.59 -4.88
N GLY A 31 -16.65 -15.19 -3.64
CA GLY A 31 -16.88 -13.83 -3.22
C GLY A 31 -15.97 -12.94 -4.05
N CYS A 32 -16.50 -12.27 -5.07
CA CYS A 32 -15.81 -11.18 -5.74
C CYS A 32 -15.54 -10.11 -4.68
N ALA A 33 -14.33 -10.10 -4.12
CA ALA A 33 -13.88 -8.97 -3.32
C ALA A 33 -13.94 -7.75 -4.25
N SER A 34 -14.86 -6.85 -4.01
CA SER A 34 -14.93 -5.59 -4.75
C SER A 34 -13.59 -4.87 -4.60
N PRO A 35 -13.00 -4.35 -5.68
CA PRO A 35 -11.78 -3.60 -5.58
C PRO A 35 -11.98 -2.43 -4.62
N LEU A 36 -10.98 -2.16 -3.77
CA LEU A 36 -11.04 -1.01 -2.86
C LEU A 36 -11.29 0.27 -3.66
N PRO A 37 -12.12 1.19 -3.14
CA PRO A 37 -12.36 2.47 -3.80
C PRO A 37 -11.05 3.25 -3.93
N ARG A 38 -10.96 4.15 -4.91
CA ARG A 38 -9.80 5.03 -5.06
C ARG A 38 -9.64 5.89 -3.80
N LEU A 39 -8.39 6.13 -3.41
CA LEU A 39 -8.07 7.05 -2.31
C LEU A 39 -8.54 8.45 -2.67
N GLN A 40 -9.16 9.12 -1.71
CA GLN A 40 -9.39 10.55 -1.80
C GLN A 40 -8.05 11.27 -1.60
N THR A 41 -7.81 12.31 -2.38
CA THR A 41 -6.61 13.15 -2.26
C THR A 41 -6.97 14.50 -1.65
N ALA A 42 -5.98 15.23 -1.16
CA ALA A 42 -6.15 16.60 -0.69
C ALA A 42 -6.79 17.46 -1.80
N GLU A 43 -7.76 18.30 -1.42
CA GLU A 43 -8.55 19.10 -2.37
C GLU A 43 -7.69 20.07 -3.19
N LYS A 44 -6.65 20.64 -2.58
CA LYS A 44 -5.71 21.52 -3.26
C LYS A 44 -4.37 21.56 -2.52
N VAL A 45 -3.29 21.43 -3.29
CA VAL A 45 -1.92 21.53 -2.79
C VAL A 45 -1.24 22.75 -3.40
N ASP A 46 -0.84 23.70 -2.55
CA ASP A 46 0.05 24.78 -2.92
C ASP A 46 1.49 24.19 -2.98
N LEU A 47 1.98 23.96 -4.20
CA LEU A 47 3.28 23.34 -4.40
C LEU A 47 4.42 24.11 -3.71
N PRO A 48 4.56 25.43 -3.86
CA PRO A 48 5.57 26.19 -3.13
C PRO A 48 5.56 25.96 -1.61
N ARG A 49 4.39 25.91 -0.98
CA ARG A 49 4.27 25.64 0.46
C ARG A 49 4.58 24.19 0.83
N PHE A 50 4.34 23.26 -0.09
CA PHE A 50 4.62 21.85 0.13
C PHE A 50 6.11 21.53 0.05
N MET A 51 6.91 22.32 -0.64
CA MET A 51 8.35 22.11 -0.80
C MET A 51 9.10 22.16 0.52
N GLY A 52 10.38 21.76 0.49
CA GLY A 52 11.25 21.64 1.65
C GLY A 52 11.16 20.28 2.37
N PRO A 53 11.79 20.16 3.54
CA PRO A 53 11.96 18.89 4.22
C PRO A 53 10.69 18.42 4.95
N TRP A 54 10.42 17.11 4.85
CA TRP A 54 9.43 16.38 5.59
C TRP A 54 10.09 15.20 6.29
N TYR A 55 9.95 15.11 7.61
CA TYR A 55 10.40 13.97 8.40
C TYR A 55 9.41 12.82 8.23
N VAL A 56 9.90 11.63 7.89
CA VAL A 56 9.06 10.43 7.82
C VAL A 56 8.85 9.92 9.24
N ILE A 57 7.63 10.04 9.76
CA ILE A 57 7.26 9.63 11.12
C ILE A 57 6.93 8.14 11.19
N ALA A 58 6.21 7.67 10.18
CA ALA A 58 5.89 6.24 10.02
C ALA A 58 5.65 5.93 8.55
N HIS A 59 5.84 4.65 8.19
CA HIS A 59 5.61 4.18 6.83
C HIS A 59 5.20 2.71 6.77
N ILE A 60 4.53 2.31 5.68
CA ILE A 60 4.61 0.95 5.16
C ILE A 60 5.74 1.00 4.14
N PRO A 61 6.93 0.44 4.47
CA PRO A 61 8.15 0.69 3.72
C PRO A 61 8.17 0.00 2.35
N THR A 62 8.82 0.64 1.39
CA THR A 62 9.32 -0.06 0.22
C THR A 62 10.54 -0.93 0.59
N PHE A 63 10.99 -1.77 -0.36
CA PHE A 63 12.14 -2.66 -0.11
C PHE A 63 13.48 -1.92 0.15
N ILE A 64 13.59 -0.64 -0.23
CA ILE A 64 14.82 0.14 -0.07
C ILE A 64 14.96 0.78 1.31
N GLU A 65 13.87 0.91 2.08
CA GLU A 65 13.80 1.71 3.31
C GLU A 65 13.30 0.93 4.53
N THR A 66 13.36 -0.41 4.48
CA THR A 66 12.84 -1.29 5.56
C THR A 66 13.49 -1.04 6.92
N GLU A 67 14.70 -0.49 6.95
CA GLU A 67 15.50 -0.22 8.14
C GLU A 67 15.90 1.27 8.21
N ALA A 68 14.98 2.18 7.84
CA ALA A 68 15.28 3.60 7.83
C ALA A 68 15.24 4.23 9.23
N TYR A 69 16.26 5.02 9.54
CA TYR A 69 16.39 5.89 10.72
C TYR A 69 16.63 7.32 10.26
N ASN A 70 16.10 8.32 10.95
CA ASN A 70 16.24 9.73 10.58
C ASN A 70 15.86 10.02 9.11
N ALA A 71 14.78 9.39 8.64
CA ALA A 71 14.36 9.53 7.25
C ALA A 71 13.72 10.89 6.99
N ILE A 72 14.16 11.54 5.91
CA ILE A 72 13.64 12.82 5.43
C ILE A 72 13.41 12.72 3.92
N GLU A 73 12.27 13.24 3.46
CA GLU A 73 12.03 13.60 2.06
C GLU A 73 12.09 15.13 1.91
N ASP A 74 13.00 15.63 1.11
CA ASP A 74 13.16 17.05 0.83
C ASP A 74 12.81 17.33 -0.64
N TYR A 75 11.82 18.20 -0.85
CA TYR A 75 11.25 18.49 -2.16
C TYR A 75 11.65 19.89 -2.65
N THR A 76 12.02 19.98 -3.92
CA THR A 76 12.35 21.25 -4.58
C THR A 76 11.59 21.34 -5.91
N LEU A 77 10.76 22.38 -6.05
CA LEU A 77 10.05 22.66 -7.30
C LEU A 77 11.03 23.25 -8.32
N ARG A 78 11.05 22.67 -9.52
CA ARG A 78 11.88 23.11 -10.64
C ARG A 78 11.12 24.10 -11.54
N PRO A 79 11.83 24.89 -12.34
CA PRO A 79 11.20 25.78 -13.33
C PRO A 79 10.33 25.09 -14.37
N ASP A 80 10.60 23.81 -14.67
CA ASP A 80 9.83 22.99 -15.59
C ASP A 80 8.57 22.36 -14.96
N GLY A 81 8.27 22.68 -13.68
CA GLY A 81 7.13 22.15 -12.94
C GLY A 81 7.36 20.74 -12.37
N SER A 82 8.49 20.10 -12.65
CA SER A 82 8.87 18.86 -11.98
C SER A 82 9.41 19.12 -10.58
N ILE A 83 9.47 18.07 -9.75
CA ILE A 83 9.87 18.15 -8.34
C ILE A 83 11.07 17.26 -8.12
N ASP A 84 12.23 17.86 -7.81
CA ASP A 84 13.37 17.10 -7.34
C ASP A 84 13.10 16.68 -5.89
N THR A 85 13.37 15.40 -5.60
CA THR A 85 13.22 14.84 -4.27
C THR A 85 14.56 14.31 -3.79
N ALA A 86 14.94 14.66 -2.57
CA ALA A 86 16.08 14.08 -1.89
C ALA A 86 15.57 13.24 -0.71
N PHE A 87 15.42 11.93 -0.94
CA PHE A 87 15.08 10.99 0.11
C PHE A 87 16.37 10.49 0.78
N THR A 88 16.53 10.79 2.06
CA THR A 88 17.73 10.48 2.86
C THR A 88 17.36 9.76 4.15
N PHE A 89 18.17 8.79 4.56
CA PHE A 89 18.05 8.10 5.84
C PHE A 89 19.35 7.42 6.24
N ASN A 90 19.49 7.02 7.50
CA ASN A 90 20.55 6.14 7.97
C ASN A 90 20.02 4.70 8.00
N LYS A 91 20.78 3.73 7.47
CA LYS A 91 20.32 2.34 7.38
C LYS A 91 20.67 1.57 8.66
N GLY A 92 19.65 0.97 9.28
CA GLY A 92 19.78 0.02 10.37
C GLY A 92 19.97 0.62 11.76
N ALA A 93 20.50 1.86 11.87
CA ALA A 93 20.73 2.56 13.13
C ALA A 93 20.85 4.07 12.91
N PHE A 94 20.84 4.86 14.00
CA PHE A 94 21.03 6.32 13.92
C PHE A 94 22.41 6.74 13.39
N ASP A 95 23.42 5.94 13.63
CA ASP A 95 24.80 6.07 13.15
C ASP A 95 25.11 5.13 11.97
N GLY A 96 24.09 4.47 11.45
CA GLY A 96 24.21 3.59 10.31
C GLY A 96 24.62 4.31 9.02
N PRO A 97 25.04 3.57 7.98
CA PRO A 97 25.49 4.19 6.75
C PRO A 97 24.38 5.02 6.10
N PRO A 98 24.70 6.29 5.72
CA PRO A 98 23.72 7.16 5.10
C PRO A 98 23.33 6.65 3.71
N LYS A 99 22.06 6.75 3.40
CA LYS A 99 21.48 6.45 2.09
C LYS A 99 20.84 7.70 1.53
N ARG A 100 20.94 7.87 0.19
CA ARG A 100 20.30 8.95 -0.53
C ARG A 100 19.76 8.44 -1.85
N TYR A 101 18.52 8.78 -2.14
CA TYR A 101 17.85 8.55 -3.39
C TYR A 101 17.34 9.88 -3.93
N ASN A 102 17.35 10.07 -5.25
CA ASN A 102 16.92 11.31 -5.87
C ASN A 102 15.84 11.04 -6.93
N PRO A 103 14.66 10.57 -6.55
CA PRO A 103 13.56 10.42 -7.48
C PRO A 103 13.08 11.78 -7.96
N ARG A 104 12.40 11.79 -9.12
CA ARG A 104 11.78 12.99 -9.66
C ARG A 104 10.27 12.84 -9.69
N GLY A 105 9.56 13.79 -9.09
CA GLY A 105 8.13 13.91 -9.10
C GLY A 105 7.63 14.68 -10.33
N PHE A 106 6.51 14.23 -10.88
CA PHE A 106 5.77 14.90 -11.96
C PHE A 106 4.33 15.04 -11.52
N VAL A 107 3.85 16.26 -11.36
CA VAL A 107 2.45 16.52 -11.05
C VAL A 107 1.61 16.07 -12.24
N THR A 108 0.66 15.16 -12.00
CA THR A 108 -0.22 14.61 -13.05
C THR A 108 -1.65 15.13 -12.95
N ASP A 109 -2.04 15.65 -11.78
CA ASP A 109 -3.28 16.40 -11.56
C ASP A 109 -2.94 17.87 -11.32
N THR A 110 -3.06 18.68 -12.36
CA THR A 110 -2.75 20.12 -12.33
C THR A 110 -3.87 20.99 -11.75
N VAL A 111 -5.02 20.41 -11.42
CA VAL A 111 -6.13 21.11 -10.77
C VAL A 111 -5.90 21.19 -9.27
N ASN A 112 -5.66 20.04 -8.65
CA ASN A 112 -5.47 19.93 -7.21
C ASN A 112 -4.00 19.82 -6.80
N ASN A 113 -3.10 19.48 -7.72
CA ASN A 113 -1.67 19.22 -7.49
C ASN A 113 -1.39 18.09 -6.47
N SER A 114 -2.37 17.25 -6.18
CA SER A 114 -2.30 16.22 -5.13
C SER A 114 -1.93 14.83 -5.64
N THR A 115 -1.82 14.67 -6.95
CA THR A 115 -1.44 13.40 -7.60
C THR A 115 -0.18 13.59 -8.42
N TRP A 116 0.87 12.81 -8.07
CA TRP A 116 2.15 12.84 -8.77
C TRP A 116 2.55 11.45 -9.28
N GLY A 117 3.43 11.43 -10.27
CA GLY A 117 4.16 10.24 -10.70
C GLY A 117 5.61 10.34 -10.27
N MET A 118 6.06 9.54 -9.28
CA MET A 118 7.44 9.51 -8.80
C MET A 118 8.29 8.58 -9.63
N ARG A 119 9.37 9.09 -10.24
CA ARG A 119 10.29 8.34 -11.08
C ARG A 119 11.60 8.07 -10.36
N PHE A 120 11.77 6.83 -9.93
CA PHE A 120 13.04 6.32 -9.40
C PHE A 120 13.94 5.78 -10.52
N ILE A 121 13.34 5.08 -11.50
CA ILE A 121 14.04 4.46 -12.64
C ILE A 121 13.23 4.75 -13.90
N TRP A 122 13.89 5.34 -14.90
CA TRP A 122 13.28 5.58 -16.21
C TRP A 122 12.91 4.25 -16.89
N PRO A 123 11.74 4.12 -17.56
CA PRO A 123 10.70 5.14 -17.76
C PRO A 123 9.56 5.09 -16.72
N PHE A 124 9.66 4.27 -15.68
CA PHE A 124 8.58 3.95 -14.76
C PHE A 124 8.30 5.07 -13.77
N LYS A 125 7.02 5.39 -13.60
CA LYS A 125 6.54 6.32 -12.59
C LYS A 125 5.65 5.57 -11.60
N ALA A 126 5.99 5.63 -10.31
CA ALA A 126 5.16 5.12 -9.23
C ALA A 126 4.09 6.16 -8.87
N GLU A 127 2.90 5.70 -8.56
CA GLU A 127 1.82 6.55 -8.06
C GLU A 127 2.20 7.14 -6.70
N TYR A 128 1.92 8.44 -6.52
CA TYR A 128 2.20 9.20 -5.31
C TYR A 128 1.01 10.13 -5.07
N LEU A 129 0.20 9.83 -4.07
CA LEU A 129 -1.03 10.54 -3.75
C LEU A 129 -0.89 11.26 -2.41
N ILE A 130 -1.05 12.57 -2.40
CA ILE A 130 -1.18 13.34 -1.17
C ILE A 130 -2.61 13.13 -0.67
N THR A 131 -2.81 12.18 0.25
CA THR A 131 -4.15 11.78 0.73
C THR A 131 -4.59 12.57 1.96
N HIS A 132 -3.65 13.16 2.68
CA HIS A 132 -3.90 14.09 3.77
C HIS A 132 -2.90 15.22 3.73
N LEU A 133 -3.35 16.42 3.99
CA LEU A 133 -2.51 17.60 4.18
C LEU A 133 -3.26 18.56 5.11
N ASP A 134 -2.70 18.88 6.26
CA ASP A 134 -3.31 19.84 7.17
C ASP A 134 -3.18 21.27 6.62
N SER A 135 -4.09 22.16 7.01
CA SER A 135 -4.13 23.54 6.53
C SER A 135 -2.88 24.36 6.84
N ALA A 136 -2.15 23.99 7.88
CA ALA A 136 -0.88 24.61 8.26
C ALA A 136 0.32 24.07 7.46
N TYR A 137 0.16 22.99 6.69
CA TYR A 137 1.24 22.29 5.96
C TYR A 137 2.31 21.74 6.91
N THR A 138 1.88 21.26 8.06
CA THR A 138 2.78 20.66 9.07
C THR A 138 2.77 19.15 9.08
N ARG A 139 1.68 18.53 8.58
CA ARG A 139 1.49 17.08 8.53
C ARG A 139 0.90 16.67 7.19
N THR A 140 1.37 15.56 6.66
CA THR A 140 0.88 15.01 5.40
C THR A 140 0.91 13.47 5.42
N VAL A 141 0.05 12.87 4.62
CA VAL A 141 0.08 11.43 4.33
C VAL A 141 0.17 11.24 2.85
N ILE A 142 1.13 10.45 2.45
CA ILE A 142 1.32 10.03 1.07
C ILE A 142 0.91 8.57 0.95
N GLY A 143 0.05 8.28 0.00
CA GLY A 143 -0.47 6.94 -0.23
C GLY A 143 -0.46 6.51 -1.68
N ARG A 144 -0.95 5.30 -1.91
CA ARG A 144 -1.14 4.69 -3.23
C ARG A 144 -2.46 3.92 -3.26
N ASN A 145 -3.14 3.90 -4.40
CA ASN A 145 -4.40 3.16 -4.55
C ASN A 145 -4.26 1.65 -4.27
N LYS A 146 -3.07 1.09 -4.43
CA LYS A 146 -2.77 -0.32 -4.07
C LYS A 146 -2.71 -0.58 -2.56
N ARG A 147 -2.60 0.46 -1.71
CA ARG A 147 -2.36 0.38 -0.25
C ARG A 147 -1.13 -0.45 0.11
N ASP A 148 -0.18 -0.60 -0.82
CA ASP A 148 1.06 -1.35 -0.62
C ASP A 148 2.13 -0.53 0.12
N TYR A 149 2.13 0.80 -0.06
CA TYR A 149 3.04 1.75 0.60
C TYR A 149 2.26 2.96 1.10
N VAL A 150 2.76 3.53 2.19
CA VAL A 150 2.26 4.79 2.77
C VAL A 150 3.36 5.45 3.57
N TRP A 151 3.36 6.78 3.61
CA TRP A 151 4.24 7.59 4.44
C TRP A 151 3.41 8.61 5.21
N ILE A 152 3.55 8.61 6.55
CA ILE A 152 3.07 9.67 7.45
C ILE A 152 4.26 10.57 7.70
N MET A 153 4.14 11.84 7.34
CA MET A 153 5.25 12.79 7.43
C MET A 153 4.85 14.06 8.16
N ALA A 154 5.83 14.71 8.77
CA ALA A 154 5.66 15.98 9.45
C ALA A 154 6.82 16.94 9.17
N ARG A 155 6.61 18.28 9.44
CA ARG A 155 7.67 19.29 9.36
C ARG A 155 8.63 19.24 10.54
N THR A 156 8.29 18.47 11.56
CA THR A 156 9.12 18.24 12.75
C THR A 156 9.43 16.76 12.90
N PRO A 157 10.57 16.39 13.53
CA PRO A 157 10.92 14.99 13.74
C PRO A 157 9.99 14.27 14.74
N GLU A 158 9.16 15.02 15.44
CA GLU A 158 8.18 14.52 16.39
C GLU A 158 6.77 14.90 15.97
N MET A 159 5.83 14.02 16.23
CA MET A 159 4.39 14.24 16.02
C MET A 159 3.65 13.94 17.33
N PRO A 160 2.72 14.79 17.79
CA PRO A 160 1.87 14.48 18.93
C PRO A 160 1.15 13.14 18.73
N GLU A 161 1.09 12.31 19.78
CA GLU A 161 0.55 10.96 19.67
C GLU A 161 -0.95 10.97 19.25
N ALA A 162 -1.70 11.98 19.68
CA ALA A 162 -3.10 12.13 19.27
C ALA A 162 -3.25 12.36 17.76
N ASP A 163 -2.37 13.18 17.17
CA ASP A 163 -2.37 13.44 15.73
C ASP A 163 -1.95 12.19 14.95
N TYR A 164 -0.91 11.50 15.44
CA TYR A 164 -0.48 10.22 14.85
C TYR A 164 -1.59 9.18 14.89
N ALA A 165 -2.26 9.02 16.03
CA ALA A 165 -3.35 8.07 16.19
C ALA A 165 -4.54 8.37 15.26
N ALA A 166 -4.87 9.64 15.06
CA ALA A 166 -5.92 10.05 14.12
C ALA A 166 -5.56 9.67 12.68
N LEU A 167 -4.32 9.95 12.23
CA LEU A 167 -3.87 9.56 10.88
C LEU A 167 -3.84 8.03 10.69
N VAL A 168 -3.45 7.27 11.71
CA VAL A 168 -3.47 5.80 11.68
C VAL A 168 -4.90 5.27 11.60
N ALA A 169 -5.86 5.89 12.31
CA ALA A 169 -7.27 5.52 12.21
C ALA A 169 -7.82 5.75 10.79
N ASP A 170 -7.44 6.88 10.16
CA ASP A 170 -7.79 7.17 8.77
C ASP A 170 -7.19 6.13 7.79
N LEU A 171 -5.94 5.75 7.96
CA LEU A 171 -5.32 4.70 7.15
C LEU A 171 -6.07 3.37 7.27
N LYS A 172 -6.51 2.99 8.48
CA LYS A 172 -7.33 1.81 8.69
C LYS A 172 -8.66 1.90 7.94
N ALA A 173 -9.34 3.04 8.03
CA ALA A 173 -10.60 3.29 7.32
C ALA A 173 -10.42 3.24 5.79
N GLN A 174 -9.26 3.65 5.29
CA GLN A 174 -8.89 3.59 3.88
C GLN A 174 -8.47 2.18 3.40
N GLY A 175 -8.40 1.18 4.30
CA GLY A 175 -8.12 -0.21 3.96
C GLY A 175 -6.63 -0.58 3.93
N TYR A 176 -5.76 0.18 4.60
CA TYR A 176 -4.35 -0.20 4.77
C TYR A 176 -4.20 -1.32 5.81
N ASP A 177 -3.27 -2.22 5.55
CA ASP A 177 -2.85 -3.26 6.50
C ASP A 177 -1.87 -2.65 7.52
N LEU A 178 -2.42 -2.26 8.67
CA LEU A 178 -1.63 -1.61 9.73
C LEU A 178 -0.58 -2.53 10.37
N SER A 179 -0.64 -3.84 10.18
CA SER A 179 0.40 -4.76 10.68
C SER A 179 1.76 -4.51 10.01
N LYS A 180 1.75 -3.85 8.85
CA LYS A 180 2.94 -3.46 8.09
C LYS A 180 3.44 -2.06 8.41
N LEU A 181 2.62 -1.24 9.09
CA LEU A 181 2.99 0.13 9.44
C LEU A 181 4.07 0.12 10.53
N ARG A 182 5.13 0.88 10.33
CA ARG A 182 6.27 0.99 11.25
C ARG A 182 6.59 2.44 11.51
N LYS A 183 6.80 2.81 12.78
CA LYS A 183 7.39 4.11 13.12
C LYS A 183 8.84 4.16 12.65
N VAL A 184 9.23 5.30 12.09
CA VAL A 184 10.63 5.58 11.71
C VAL A 184 11.29 6.30 12.88
N PRO A 185 12.33 5.73 13.51
CA PRO A 185 13.02 6.38 14.62
C PRO A 185 13.67 7.68 14.19
N GLN A 186 13.41 8.76 14.94
CA GLN A 186 13.94 10.09 14.70
C GLN A 186 14.74 10.55 15.90
N ARG A 187 15.99 10.99 15.69
CA ARG A 187 16.87 11.56 16.71
C ARG A 187 17.78 12.60 16.07
N TRP A 188 17.55 13.83 16.38
CA TRP A 188 18.25 14.98 15.81
C TRP A 188 18.91 15.80 16.90
N PRO A 189 20.06 16.44 16.63
CA PRO A 189 20.63 17.42 17.56
C PRO A 189 19.60 18.51 17.87
N ALA A 190 19.62 19.00 19.11
CA ALA A 190 18.83 20.18 19.46
C ALA A 190 19.20 21.32 18.49
N LYS A 191 18.18 21.99 17.92
CA LYS A 191 18.45 23.23 17.18
C LYS A 191 18.98 24.26 18.16
N THR A 192 20.25 24.62 18.06
CA THR A 192 20.89 25.75 18.77
C THR A 192 20.40 27.06 18.20
#